data_3c4d9506e1e0833ab8d2a8bf050f154d
#
_entry.id   3c4d9506e1e0833ab8d2a8bf050f154d
#
_cell.length_a   1.000
_cell.length_b   1.000
_cell.length_c   1.000
_cell.angle_alpha   90.00
_cell.angle_beta   90.00
_cell.angle_gamma   90.00
#
_symmetry.space_group_name_H-M   'P 1'
#
loop_
_entity.id
_entity.type
_entity.pdbx_description
1 polymer ?
#
loop_
_entity_poly.entity_id
_entity_poly.type
_entity_poly.pdbx_seq_one_letter_code
_entity_poly.pdbx_strand_id
1 'polypeptide(L)'
;MKNVGISARRELAAYFATPLAYVFIVTFLAGAGAVTFFMGDFFGRRQADLQAFFSFHPWLFLVLIPAVGMRLWAEERKSGTIELLMTLPVTTTEAVGGKFLAAWMFTGISLALTFPIWISVNYLGDPDNGVIFASYVGSFLMAGALLALASCLSALTRNQVIAFVIAAAASFLFLDRKSTRLNSSHG
;
A
#
# COMPACT_ATOMS: atom_id res chain seq x y z
N MET A 1 -1.53 -22.76 10.55
CA MET A 1 -0.94 -21.39 10.71
C MET A 1 0.57 -21.34 10.44
N LYS A 2 1.35 -22.41 10.67
CA LYS A 2 2.80 -22.42 10.33
C LYS A 2 3.08 -22.21 8.83
N ASN A 3 2.21 -22.71 7.95
CA ASN A 3 2.40 -22.65 6.50
C ASN A 3 2.15 -21.26 5.90
N VAL A 4 1.28 -20.42 6.50
CA VAL A 4 1.00 -19.07 6.03
C VAL A 4 2.26 -18.19 6.09
N GLY A 5 3.02 -18.27 7.20
CA GLY A 5 4.26 -17.49 7.34
C GLY A 5 5.36 -17.93 6.37
N ILE A 6 5.48 -19.24 6.10
CA ILE A 6 6.42 -19.77 5.12
C ILE A 6 6.03 -19.32 3.71
N SER A 7 4.74 -19.42 3.38
CA SER A 7 4.21 -18.93 2.10
C SER A 7 4.41 -17.43 1.93
N ALA A 8 4.09 -16.62 2.95
CA ALA A 8 4.29 -15.18 2.92
C ALA A 8 5.76 -14.79 2.70
N ARG A 9 6.69 -15.47 3.37
CA ARG A 9 8.13 -15.23 3.20
C ARG A 9 8.61 -15.57 1.79
N ARG A 10 8.14 -16.67 1.22
CA ARG A 10 8.47 -17.09 -0.15
C ARG A 10 7.93 -16.08 -1.16
N GLU A 11 6.66 -15.67 -1.02
CA GLU A 11 6.03 -14.69 -1.88
C GLU A 11 6.72 -13.32 -1.75
N LEU A 12 7.07 -12.89 -0.54
CA LEU A 12 7.81 -11.65 -0.32
C LEU A 12 9.19 -11.68 -1.00
N ALA A 13 9.91 -12.80 -0.90
CA ALA A 13 11.18 -12.97 -1.60
C ALA A 13 11.00 -12.90 -3.13
N ALA A 14 9.89 -13.47 -3.66
CA ALA A 14 9.55 -13.39 -5.07
C ALA A 14 9.27 -11.95 -5.52
N TYR A 15 8.67 -11.10 -4.69
CA TYR A 15 8.53 -9.66 -4.98
C TYR A 15 9.88 -9.00 -5.22
N PHE A 16 10.84 -9.20 -4.31
CA PHE A 16 12.17 -8.60 -4.42
C PHE A 16 13.05 -9.24 -5.51
N ALA A 17 12.69 -10.40 -6.01
CA ALA A 17 13.34 -11.00 -7.19
C ALA A 17 12.94 -10.34 -8.51
N THR A 18 11.89 -9.50 -8.51
CA THR A 18 11.40 -8.82 -9.71
C THR A 18 11.83 -7.36 -9.73
N PRO A 19 12.25 -6.82 -10.91
CA PRO A 19 12.57 -5.39 -11.03
C PRO A 19 11.41 -4.46 -10.67
N LEU A 20 10.19 -4.94 -10.80
CA LEU A 20 8.98 -4.16 -10.55
C LEU A 20 8.85 -3.72 -9.09
N ALA A 21 9.33 -4.52 -8.13
CA ALA A 21 9.33 -4.15 -6.72
C ALA A 21 10.18 -2.89 -6.47
N TYR A 22 11.34 -2.83 -7.10
CA TYR A 22 12.23 -1.68 -6.98
C TYR A 22 11.63 -0.43 -7.65
N VAL A 23 11.02 -0.59 -8.83
CA VAL A 23 10.30 0.49 -9.50
C VAL A 23 9.18 1.02 -8.61
N PHE A 24 8.42 0.13 -7.96
CA PHE A 24 7.36 0.52 -7.02
C PHE A 24 7.93 1.32 -5.84
N ILE A 25 8.98 0.82 -5.18
CA ILE A 25 9.60 1.48 -4.03
C ILE A 25 10.13 2.85 -4.43
N VAL A 26 10.87 2.95 -5.54
CA VAL A 26 11.42 4.23 -6.03
C VAL A 26 10.30 5.21 -6.37
N THR A 27 9.26 4.77 -7.06
CA THR A 27 8.10 5.61 -7.40
C THR A 27 7.37 6.08 -6.15
N PHE A 28 7.20 5.20 -5.15
CA PHE A 28 6.58 5.54 -3.87
C PHE A 28 7.41 6.58 -3.11
N LEU A 29 8.71 6.35 -2.95
CA LEU A 29 9.61 7.25 -2.24
C LEU A 29 9.73 8.61 -2.95
N ALA A 30 9.90 8.59 -4.26
CA ALA A 30 9.97 9.81 -5.07
C ALA A 30 8.64 10.59 -5.02
N GLY A 31 7.50 9.90 -5.14
CA GLY A 31 6.17 10.50 -5.04
C GLY A 31 5.91 11.08 -3.66
N ALA A 32 6.21 10.34 -2.59
CA ALA A 32 6.06 10.79 -1.21
C ALA A 32 6.95 12.02 -0.93
N GLY A 33 8.20 12.01 -1.38
CA GLY A 33 9.10 13.15 -1.26
C GLY A 33 8.63 14.35 -2.08
N ALA A 34 8.31 14.15 -3.36
CA ALA A 34 7.86 15.22 -4.24
C ALA A 34 6.60 15.90 -3.69
N VAL A 35 5.60 15.13 -3.29
CA VAL A 35 4.35 15.68 -2.75
C VAL A 35 4.59 16.42 -1.43
N THR A 36 5.43 15.90 -0.55
CA THR A 36 5.73 16.53 0.74
C THR A 36 6.47 17.86 0.57
N PHE A 37 7.51 17.87 -0.26
CA PHE A 37 8.37 19.05 -0.37
C PHE A 37 7.82 20.11 -1.33
N PHE A 38 7.18 19.71 -2.45
CA PHE A 38 6.68 20.65 -3.45
C PHE A 38 5.21 21.04 -3.23
N MET A 39 4.31 20.07 -2.99
CA MET A 39 2.88 20.37 -2.83
C MET A 39 2.52 20.71 -1.38
N GLY A 40 3.22 20.08 -0.41
CA GLY A 40 3.00 20.31 1.01
C GLY A 40 3.59 21.62 1.54
N ASP A 41 4.37 22.34 0.71
CA ASP A 41 5.08 23.56 1.09
C ASP A 41 5.82 23.45 2.43
N PHE A 42 6.50 22.30 2.58
CA PHE A 42 7.14 21.91 3.85
C PHE A 42 8.05 23.00 4.41
N PHE A 43 8.87 23.63 3.55
CA PHE A 43 9.79 24.68 3.99
C PHE A 43 9.10 26.05 4.20
N GLY A 44 8.03 26.36 3.42
CA GLY A 44 7.31 27.62 3.53
C GLY A 44 6.47 27.71 4.80
N ARG A 45 5.96 26.57 5.29
CA ARG A 45 5.15 26.50 6.52
C ARG A 45 5.94 26.76 7.80
N ARG A 46 7.25 26.60 7.77
CA ARG A 46 8.16 26.79 8.93
C ARG A 46 7.74 26.00 10.18
N GLN A 47 7.05 24.87 9.99
CA GLN A 47 6.61 23.97 11.04
C GLN A 47 7.30 22.62 10.85
N ALA A 48 7.93 22.12 11.91
CA ALA A 48 8.56 20.79 11.91
C ALA A 48 7.49 19.73 12.18
N ASP A 49 6.62 19.48 11.20
CA ASP A 49 5.60 18.43 11.27
C ASP A 49 5.57 17.59 9.98
N LEU A 50 4.95 16.41 10.05
CA LEU A 50 4.70 15.52 8.92
C LEU A 50 3.22 15.52 8.49
N GLN A 51 2.45 16.54 8.87
CA GLN A 51 1.03 16.59 8.53
C GLN A 51 0.83 16.59 7.01
N ALA A 52 1.60 17.38 6.26
CA ALA A 52 1.56 17.39 4.81
C ALA A 52 1.87 16.00 4.22
N PHE A 53 2.94 15.35 4.70
CA PHE A 53 3.33 14.01 4.28
C PHE A 53 2.19 13.00 4.43
N PHE A 54 1.56 12.91 5.60
CA PHE A 54 0.48 11.96 5.85
C PHE A 54 -0.84 12.33 5.18
N SER A 55 -1.12 13.62 4.95
CA SER A 55 -2.33 14.07 4.24
C SER A 55 -2.38 13.60 2.79
N PHE A 56 -1.21 13.41 2.17
CA PHE A 56 -1.11 12.93 0.79
C PHE A 56 -1.00 11.42 0.65
N HIS A 57 -0.78 10.66 1.73
CA HIS A 57 -0.71 9.19 1.69
C HIS A 57 -1.95 8.54 1.05
N PRO A 58 -3.18 8.96 1.36
CA PRO A 58 -4.36 8.39 0.71
C PRO A 58 -4.33 8.50 -0.82
N TRP A 59 -3.85 9.61 -1.34
CA TRP A 59 -3.74 9.85 -2.79
C TRP A 59 -2.66 9.01 -3.45
N LEU A 60 -1.50 8.86 -2.79
CA LEU A 60 -0.43 7.98 -3.25
C LEU A 60 -0.88 6.52 -3.23
N PHE A 61 -1.53 6.09 -2.17
CA PHE A 61 -2.02 4.72 -2.03
C PHE A 61 -3.15 4.40 -3.01
N LEU A 62 -3.95 5.39 -3.41
CA LEU A 62 -5.01 5.23 -4.41
C LEU A 62 -4.49 4.70 -5.74
N VAL A 63 -3.26 5.05 -6.11
CA VAL A 63 -2.63 4.58 -7.36
C VAL A 63 -1.72 3.38 -7.09
N LEU A 64 -0.90 3.45 -6.06
CA LEU A 64 0.17 2.49 -5.82
C LEU A 64 -0.32 1.16 -5.25
N ILE A 65 -1.32 1.18 -4.36
CA ILE A 65 -1.86 -0.07 -3.79
C ILE A 65 -2.60 -0.92 -4.83
N PRO A 66 -3.47 -0.37 -5.70
CA PRO A 66 -4.02 -1.13 -6.81
C PRO A 66 -2.96 -1.71 -7.76
N ALA A 67 -1.83 -1.01 -7.96
CA ALA A 67 -0.73 -1.52 -8.78
C ALA A 67 -0.05 -2.76 -8.18
N VAL A 68 0.05 -2.85 -6.86
CA VAL A 68 0.48 -4.08 -6.17
C VAL A 68 -0.62 -5.14 -6.22
N GLY A 69 -1.85 -4.75 -5.89
CA GLY A 69 -3.00 -5.66 -5.79
C GLY A 69 -3.39 -6.32 -7.10
N MET A 70 -3.26 -5.61 -8.22
CA MET A 70 -3.63 -6.16 -9.55
C MET A 70 -2.88 -7.43 -9.92
N ARG A 71 -1.67 -7.63 -9.40
CA ARG A 71 -0.82 -8.79 -9.71
C ARG A 71 -1.11 -10.01 -8.85
N LEU A 72 -1.79 -9.85 -7.71
CA LEU A 72 -1.98 -10.93 -6.75
C LEU A 72 -2.68 -12.15 -7.34
N TRP A 73 -3.70 -11.93 -8.17
CA TRP A 73 -4.53 -12.99 -8.73
C TRP A 73 -4.68 -12.92 -10.25
N ALA A 74 -4.77 -11.73 -10.83
CA ALA A 74 -4.98 -11.57 -12.27
C ALA A 74 -3.83 -12.16 -13.09
N GLU A 75 -2.59 -12.10 -12.59
CA GLU A 75 -1.43 -12.70 -13.24
C GLU A 75 -1.50 -14.22 -13.24
N GLU A 76 -1.87 -14.85 -12.13
CA GLU A 76 -2.01 -16.31 -12.03
C GLU A 76 -3.20 -16.83 -12.86
N ARG A 77 -4.27 -16.08 -12.91
CA ARG A 77 -5.40 -16.40 -13.79
C ARG A 77 -5.05 -16.29 -15.27
N LYS A 78 -4.21 -15.32 -15.62
CA LYS A 78 -3.75 -15.14 -17.00
C LYS A 78 -2.79 -16.24 -17.44
N SER A 79 -1.90 -16.67 -16.56
CA SER A 79 -0.89 -17.72 -16.81
C SER A 79 -1.44 -19.15 -16.66
N GLY A 80 -2.66 -19.32 -16.11
CA GLY A 80 -3.23 -20.64 -15.80
C GLY A 80 -2.61 -21.31 -14.57
N THR A 81 -1.71 -20.65 -13.87
CA THR A 81 -1.03 -21.22 -12.68
C THR A 81 -1.95 -21.37 -11.47
N ILE A 82 -3.14 -20.77 -11.52
CA ILE A 82 -4.15 -20.94 -10.46
C ILE A 82 -4.61 -22.40 -10.32
N GLU A 83 -4.70 -23.14 -11.42
CA GLU A 83 -5.07 -24.56 -11.42
C GLU A 83 -3.98 -25.40 -10.75
N LEU A 84 -2.70 -25.07 -11.02
CA LEU A 84 -1.56 -25.70 -10.37
C LEU A 84 -1.53 -25.40 -8.87
N LEU A 85 -1.88 -24.18 -8.47
CA LEU A 85 -1.97 -23.80 -7.06
C LEU A 85 -3.03 -24.61 -6.30
N MET A 86 -4.14 -24.96 -6.98
CA MET A 86 -5.23 -25.75 -6.41
C MET A 86 -4.87 -27.25 -6.28
N THR A 87 -3.85 -27.74 -6.99
CA THR A 87 -3.39 -29.13 -6.89
C THR A 87 -2.32 -29.34 -5.80
N LEU A 88 -1.75 -28.25 -5.27
CA LEU A 88 -0.79 -28.31 -4.18
C LEU A 88 -1.46 -28.68 -2.85
N PRO A 89 -0.77 -29.36 -1.91
CA PRO A 89 -1.30 -29.69 -0.60
C PRO A 89 -1.32 -28.50 0.35
N VAL A 90 -1.81 -27.35 -0.15
CA VAL A 90 -1.93 -26.08 0.59
C VAL A 90 -3.39 -25.68 0.59
N THR A 91 -3.92 -25.30 1.73
CA THR A 91 -5.31 -24.82 1.80
C THR A 91 -5.46 -23.47 1.10
N THR A 92 -6.62 -23.24 0.48
CA THR A 92 -6.92 -21.97 -0.20
C THR A 92 -6.72 -20.77 0.73
N THR A 93 -7.09 -20.91 2.00
CA THR A 93 -6.90 -19.87 3.01
C THR A 93 -5.41 -19.57 3.29
N GLU A 94 -4.56 -20.58 3.27
CA GLU A 94 -3.11 -20.41 3.45
C GLU A 94 -2.48 -19.71 2.22
N ALA A 95 -2.92 -20.06 1.02
CA ALA A 95 -2.46 -19.42 -0.21
C ALA A 95 -2.89 -17.95 -0.27
N VAL A 96 -4.18 -17.67 -0.02
CA VAL A 96 -4.73 -16.30 -0.03
C VAL A 96 -4.09 -15.45 1.07
N GLY A 97 -4.02 -15.97 2.29
CA GLY A 97 -3.42 -15.28 3.42
C GLY A 97 -1.93 -15.02 3.23
N GLY A 98 -1.20 -15.98 2.68
CA GLY A 98 0.23 -15.84 2.40
C GLY A 98 0.53 -14.75 1.37
N LYS A 99 -0.22 -14.71 0.27
CA LYS A 99 -0.09 -13.67 -0.76
C LYS A 99 -0.46 -12.28 -0.24
N PHE A 100 -1.58 -12.18 0.46
CA PHE A 100 -2.03 -10.93 1.04
C PHE A 100 -0.99 -10.38 2.04
N LEU A 101 -0.51 -11.22 2.96
CA LEU A 101 0.48 -10.83 3.95
C LEU A 101 1.80 -10.40 3.30
N ALA A 102 2.25 -11.11 2.26
CA ALA A 102 3.46 -10.74 1.53
C ALA A 102 3.34 -9.36 0.88
N ALA A 103 2.23 -9.08 0.20
CA ALA A 103 1.98 -7.79 -0.42
C ALA A 103 1.83 -6.66 0.62
N TRP A 104 1.16 -6.95 1.75
CA TRP A 104 1.01 -5.99 2.84
C TRP A 104 2.34 -5.70 3.54
N MET A 105 3.16 -6.71 3.80
CA MET A 105 4.51 -6.55 4.33
C MET A 105 5.41 -5.77 3.36
N PHE A 106 5.32 -6.04 2.05
CA PHE A 106 6.04 -5.29 1.03
C PHE A 106 5.69 -3.80 1.06
N THR A 107 4.40 -3.47 1.17
CA THR A 107 3.94 -2.10 1.33
C THR A 107 4.43 -1.49 2.64
N GLY A 108 4.43 -2.25 3.73
CA GLY A 108 4.99 -1.84 5.02
C GLY A 108 6.49 -1.53 4.95
N ILE A 109 7.26 -2.34 4.25
CA ILE A 109 8.69 -2.09 4.01
C ILE A 109 8.87 -0.80 3.21
N SER A 110 8.08 -0.60 2.16
CA SER A 110 8.12 0.64 1.36
C SER A 110 7.82 1.88 2.21
N LEU A 111 6.83 1.77 3.11
CA LEU A 111 6.50 2.83 4.06
C LEU A 111 7.62 3.04 5.09
N ALA A 112 8.23 1.97 5.60
CA ALA A 112 9.35 2.08 6.53
C ALA A 112 10.59 2.75 5.89
N LEU A 113 10.80 2.60 4.59
CA LEU A 113 11.88 3.28 3.86
C LEU A 113 11.71 4.81 3.79
N THR A 114 10.56 5.37 4.15
CA THR A 114 10.35 6.82 4.33
C THR A 114 10.88 7.35 5.67
N PHE A 115 11.39 6.47 6.55
CA PHE A 115 11.94 6.83 7.86
C PHE A 115 12.98 7.98 7.85
N PRO A 116 13.84 8.15 6.81
CA PRO A 116 14.74 9.31 6.74
C PRO A 116 14.01 10.66 6.80
N ILE A 117 12.78 10.75 6.30
CA ILE A 117 11.96 11.97 6.40
C ILE A 117 11.63 12.27 7.86
N TRP A 118 11.31 11.25 8.65
CA TRP A 118 11.08 11.39 10.10
C TRP A 118 12.33 11.90 10.83
N ILE A 119 13.50 11.36 10.53
CA ILE A 119 14.76 11.84 11.10
C ILE A 119 14.99 13.31 10.72
N SER A 120 14.76 13.68 9.47
CA SER A 120 14.94 15.06 8.99
C SER A 120 14.07 16.06 9.73
N VAL A 121 12.82 15.71 10.02
CA VAL A 121 11.89 16.58 10.77
C VAL A 121 12.33 16.73 12.22
N ASN A 122 12.80 15.66 12.88
CA ASN A 122 13.35 15.75 14.24
C ASN A 122 14.64 16.58 14.30
N TYR A 123 15.42 16.62 13.22
CA TYR A 123 16.60 17.48 13.15
C TYR A 123 16.25 18.96 12.94
N LEU A 124 15.13 19.24 12.24
CA LEU A 124 14.69 20.60 11.93
C LEU A 124 13.89 21.25 13.07
N GLY A 125 13.36 20.47 14.01
CA GLY A 125 12.56 21.00 15.12
C GLY A 125 12.20 19.92 16.14
N ASP A 126 11.16 20.17 16.92
CA ASP A 126 10.67 19.26 17.97
C ASP A 126 9.23 18.81 17.61
N PRO A 127 9.07 17.84 16.69
CA PRO A 127 7.77 17.34 16.29
C PRO A 127 7.19 16.40 17.36
N ASP A 128 5.85 16.28 17.39
CA ASP A 128 5.19 15.25 18.18
C ASP A 128 5.42 13.85 17.59
N ASN A 129 6.40 13.14 18.09
CA ASN A 129 6.77 11.80 17.65
C ASN A 129 5.65 10.77 17.89
N GLY A 130 4.77 10.98 18.86
CA GLY A 130 3.60 10.12 19.11
C GLY A 130 2.60 10.21 17.96
N VAL A 131 2.33 11.43 17.50
CA VAL A 131 1.44 11.67 16.34
C VAL A 131 2.05 11.08 15.06
N ILE A 132 3.35 11.25 14.86
CA ILE A 132 4.05 10.67 13.69
C ILE A 132 3.93 9.16 13.69
N PHE A 133 4.24 8.49 14.81
CA PHE A 133 4.15 7.04 14.92
C PHE A 133 2.72 6.54 14.69
N ALA A 134 1.72 7.17 15.32
CA ALA A 134 0.31 6.83 15.12
C ALA A 134 -0.10 6.97 13.64
N SER A 135 0.40 8.00 12.95
CA SER A 135 0.14 8.24 11.53
C SER A 135 0.78 7.19 10.63
N TYR A 136 1.99 6.71 10.95
CA TYR A 136 2.61 5.57 10.26
C TYR A 136 1.79 4.29 10.41
N VAL A 137 1.35 3.98 11.63
CA VAL A 137 0.48 2.82 11.90
C VAL A 137 -0.85 2.96 11.15
N GLY A 138 -1.47 4.13 11.20
CA GLY A 138 -2.70 4.43 10.47
C GLY A 138 -2.55 4.26 8.95
N SER A 139 -1.46 4.75 8.39
CA SER A 139 -1.13 4.58 6.96
C SER A 139 -0.92 3.12 6.59
N PHE A 140 -0.24 2.35 7.43
CA PHE A 140 -0.04 0.91 7.22
C PHE A 140 -1.35 0.12 7.25
N LEU A 141 -2.25 0.42 8.18
CA LEU A 141 -3.58 -0.20 8.25
C LEU A 141 -4.46 0.20 7.06
N MET A 142 -4.42 1.48 6.67
CA MET A 142 -5.13 1.97 5.48
C MET A 142 -4.66 1.27 4.21
N ALA A 143 -3.34 1.11 4.05
CA ALA A 143 -2.76 0.35 2.93
C ALA A 143 -3.27 -1.09 2.90
N GLY A 144 -3.35 -1.76 4.07
CA GLY A 144 -3.92 -3.10 4.19
C GLY A 144 -5.38 -3.18 3.76
N ALA A 145 -6.20 -2.21 4.16
CA ALA A 145 -7.60 -2.16 3.76
C ALA A 145 -7.77 -1.97 2.24
N LEU A 146 -7.03 -1.04 1.64
CA LEU A 146 -7.05 -0.82 0.19
C LEU A 146 -6.50 -2.03 -0.58
N LEU A 147 -5.47 -2.69 -0.04
CA LEU A 147 -4.91 -3.91 -0.63
C LEU A 147 -5.90 -5.07 -0.60
N ALA A 148 -6.69 -5.21 0.48
CA ALA A 148 -7.74 -6.21 0.56
C ALA A 148 -8.79 -6.00 -0.53
N LEU A 149 -9.25 -4.76 -0.74
CA LEU A 149 -10.15 -4.42 -1.84
C LEU A 149 -9.53 -4.74 -3.20
N ALA A 150 -8.29 -4.32 -3.43
CA ALA A 150 -7.58 -4.56 -4.68
C ALA A 150 -7.37 -6.06 -4.95
N SER A 151 -7.07 -6.85 -3.91
CA SER A 151 -6.94 -8.30 -3.97
C SER A 151 -8.25 -8.98 -4.39
N CYS A 152 -9.37 -8.60 -3.78
CA CYS A 152 -10.69 -9.12 -4.14
C CYS A 152 -11.03 -8.82 -5.61
N LEU A 153 -10.79 -7.60 -6.06
CA LEU A 153 -11.09 -7.18 -7.43
C LEU A 153 -10.14 -7.83 -8.45
N SER A 154 -8.88 -8.03 -8.08
CA SER A 154 -7.91 -8.78 -8.90
C SER A 154 -8.33 -10.23 -9.12
N ALA A 155 -9.00 -10.85 -8.14
CA ALA A 155 -9.51 -12.20 -8.26
C ALA A 155 -10.71 -12.34 -9.22
N LEU A 156 -11.37 -11.25 -9.58
CA LEU A 156 -12.54 -11.26 -10.48
C LEU A 156 -12.17 -11.21 -11.96
N THR A 157 -10.94 -10.83 -12.31
CA THR A 157 -10.52 -10.64 -13.70
C THR A 157 -9.23 -11.39 -14.03
N ARG A 158 -9.04 -11.70 -15.32
CA ARG A 158 -7.78 -12.24 -15.87
C ARG A 158 -6.87 -11.15 -16.44
N ASN A 159 -7.36 -9.91 -16.50
CA ASN A 159 -6.62 -8.79 -17.08
C ASN A 159 -6.15 -7.86 -15.96
N GLN A 160 -4.82 -7.73 -15.82
CA GLN A 160 -4.18 -6.90 -14.80
C GLN A 160 -4.58 -5.42 -14.92
N VAL A 161 -4.71 -4.89 -16.16
CA VAL A 161 -5.09 -3.49 -16.38
C VAL A 161 -6.53 -3.24 -15.92
N ILE A 162 -7.44 -4.15 -16.22
CA ILE A 162 -8.83 -4.06 -15.75
C ILE A 162 -8.87 -4.17 -14.23
N ALA A 163 -8.11 -5.08 -13.61
CA ALA A 163 -7.99 -5.21 -12.17
C ALA A 163 -7.51 -3.90 -11.54
N PHE A 164 -6.49 -3.28 -12.12
CA PHE A 164 -5.96 -1.99 -11.65
C PHE A 164 -7.03 -0.89 -11.70
N VAL A 165 -7.66 -0.70 -12.86
CA VAL A 165 -8.66 0.38 -13.06
C VAL A 165 -9.85 0.23 -12.10
N ILE A 166 -10.38 -1.00 -11.96
CA ILE A 166 -11.52 -1.25 -11.06
C ILE A 166 -11.08 -1.06 -9.60
N ALA A 167 -9.89 -1.53 -9.22
CA ALA A 167 -9.38 -1.37 -7.87
C ALA A 167 -9.11 0.11 -7.53
N ALA A 168 -8.54 0.89 -8.46
CA ALA A 168 -8.33 2.32 -8.27
C ALA A 168 -9.65 3.09 -8.14
N ALA A 169 -10.64 2.79 -8.99
CA ALA A 169 -11.98 3.38 -8.92
C ALA A 169 -12.69 3.05 -7.59
N ALA A 170 -12.64 1.78 -7.15
CA ALA A 170 -13.21 1.37 -5.88
C ALA A 170 -12.52 2.02 -4.68
N SER A 171 -11.20 2.13 -4.72
CA SER A 171 -10.41 2.81 -3.70
C SER A 171 -10.75 4.30 -3.62
N PHE A 172 -10.92 4.96 -4.77
CA PHE A 172 -11.34 6.36 -4.85
C PHE A 172 -12.72 6.55 -4.21
N LEU A 173 -13.71 5.75 -4.58
CA LEU A 173 -15.06 5.81 -3.99
C LEU A 173 -15.05 5.55 -2.48
N PHE A 174 -14.18 4.66 -2.01
CA PHE A 174 -14.03 4.38 -0.57
C PHE A 174 -13.47 5.59 0.19
N LEU A 175 -12.47 6.27 -0.37
CA LEU A 175 -11.86 7.46 0.23
C LEU A 175 -12.81 8.67 0.18
N ASP A 176 -13.53 8.87 -0.93
CA ASP A 176 -14.49 9.97 -1.10
C ASP A 176 -15.65 9.89 -0.11
N ARG A 177 -16.21 8.70 0.10
CA ARG A 177 -17.26 8.48 1.11
C ARG A 177 -16.81 8.85 2.53
N LYS A 178 -15.54 8.64 2.86
CA LYS A 178 -14.99 9.02 4.16
C LYS A 178 -14.92 10.55 4.29
N SER A 179 -14.51 11.25 3.25
CA SER A 179 -14.44 12.71 3.20
C SER A 179 -15.84 13.34 3.36
N THR A 180 -16.83 12.82 2.65
CA THR A 180 -18.22 13.33 2.69
C THR A 180 -18.86 13.15 4.09
N ARG A 181 -18.62 12.04 4.77
CA ARG A 181 -19.13 11.81 6.13
C ARG A 181 -18.53 12.74 7.18
N LEU A 182 -17.24 13.04 7.07
CA LEU A 182 -16.58 13.97 7.99
C LEU A 182 -17.12 15.39 7.82
N ASN A 183 -17.44 15.81 6.60
CA ASN A 183 -17.97 17.12 6.32
C ASN A 183 -19.44 17.31 6.77
N SER A 184 -20.22 16.24 6.80
CA SER A 184 -21.62 16.25 7.26
C SER A 184 -21.78 16.23 8.78
N SER A 185 -20.74 15.91 9.55
CA SER A 185 -20.75 15.91 11.01
C SER A 185 -20.43 17.28 11.64
N HIS A 186 -20.01 18.25 10.85
CA HIS A 186 -19.69 19.62 11.28
C HIS A 186 -20.69 20.69 10.77
N GLY A 187 -21.76 20.28 10.13
CA GLY A 187 -22.88 21.13 9.70
C GLY A 187 -24.13 20.86 10.53
#